data_b3a6054a9de29df88a39a1b339c6a79c
#
_entry.id   b3a6054a9de29df88a39a1b339c6a79c
#
_cell.length_a   1.000
_cell.length_b   1.000
_cell.length_c   1.000
_cell.angle_alpha   90.00
_cell.angle_beta   90.00
_cell.angle_gamma   90.00
#
_symmetry.space_group_name_H-M   'P 1'
#
loop_
_entity.id
_entity.type
_entity.pdbx_description
1 polymer ?
#
loop_
_entity_poly.entity_id
_entity_poly.type
_entity_poly.pdbx_seq_one_letter_code
_entity_poly.pdbx_strand_id
1 'polypeptide(L)'
;TARAALEAGADILNDVWAGLYDGQMLALAAEKNVPIILMHNQKEEKYNDVTEDVCTFLSQRAQAALEAGVAKENIWIDPGFGFAKNVQHNIDLLKGLDKVVALGYPVLFGISRKRVVDYLLGGNIPAKDRDQGTAALSGYAVTKGCQIVRVHNVEANRDIVKTISGIL
;
A
#
# COMPACT_ATOMS: atom_id res chain seq x y z
N THR A 1 -15.37 12.14 9.09
CA THR A 1 -14.69 11.02 9.79
C THR A 1 -13.20 11.32 9.98
N ALA A 2 -12.40 11.60 8.94
CA ALA A 2 -10.94 11.79 9.04
C ALA A 2 -10.55 12.91 10.03
N ARG A 3 -11.17 14.09 9.94
CA ARG A 3 -10.93 15.21 10.88
C ARG A 3 -11.15 14.80 12.34
N ALA A 4 -12.28 14.14 12.63
CA ALA A 4 -12.58 13.68 13.98
C ALA A 4 -11.60 12.62 14.47
N ALA A 5 -11.09 11.76 13.58
CA ALA A 5 -10.06 10.78 13.95
C ALA A 5 -8.73 11.45 14.32
N LEU A 6 -8.30 12.48 13.56
CA LEU A 6 -7.10 13.26 13.88
C LEU A 6 -7.25 14.04 15.19
N GLU A 7 -8.43 14.63 15.44
CA GLU A 7 -8.75 15.30 16.70
C GLU A 7 -8.78 14.34 17.90
N ALA A 8 -9.08 13.06 17.65
CA ALA A 8 -9.03 12.00 18.66
C ALA A 8 -7.65 11.36 18.83
N GLY A 9 -6.61 11.84 18.12
CA GLY A 9 -5.23 11.40 18.26
C GLY A 9 -4.73 10.43 17.20
N ALA A 10 -5.39 10.32 16.04
CA ALA A 10 -4.81 9.61 14.90
C ALA A 10 -3.65 10.41 14.30
N ASP A 11 -2.57 9.74 13.94
CA ASP A 11 -1.35 10.37 13.43
C ASP A 11 -1.24 10.32 11.91
N ILE A 12 -1.91 9.36 11.23
CA ILE A 12 -1.76 9.07 9.82
C ILE A 12 -3.13 8.85 9.18
N LEU A 13 -3.35 9.43 8.00
CA LEU A 13 -4.53 9.14 7.18
C LEU A 13 -4.22 8.01 6.19
N ASN A 14 -5.02 6.93 6.20
CA ASN A 14 -4.93 5.87 5.20
C ASN A 14 -6.15 5.94 4.27
N ASP A 15 -5.94 6.46 3.05
CA ASP A 15 -7.01 6.74 2.11
C ASP A 15 -7.04 5.78 0.93
N VAL A 16 -8.01 4.87 0.94
CA VAL A 16 -8.21 3.84 -0.11
C VAL A 16 -8.63 4.41 -1.46
N TRP A 17 -9.00 5.68 -1.54
CA TRP A 17 -9.39 6.38 -2.76
C TRP A 17 -8.40 7.50 -3.15
N ALA A 18 -7.31 7.66 -2.42
CA ALA A 18 -6.24 8.62 -2.75
C ALA A 18 -6.76 10.05 -3.00
N GLY A 19 -7.66 10.53 -2.15
CA GLY A 19 -8.26 11.87 -2.24
C GLY A 19 -9.40 12.01 -3.24
N LEU A 20 -9.84 10.94 -3.91
CA LEU A 20 -10.85 11.02 -4.97
C LEU A 20 -12.30 10.86 -4.46
N TYR A 21 -12.50 10.45 -3.20
CA TYR A 21 -13.85 10.13 -2.71
C TYR A 21 -14.73 11.39 -2.56
N ASP A 22 -14.24 12.42 -1.87
CA ASP A 22 -14.98 13.65 -1.60
C ASP A 22 -14.17 14.93 -1.92
N GLY A 23 -12.93 14.77 -2.40
CA GLY A 23 -12.04 15.88 -2.76
C GLY A 23 -11.47 16.68 -1.58
N GLN A 24 -11.79 16.34 -0.32
CA GLN A 24 -11.39 17.11 0.86
C GLN A 24 -10.20 16.50 1.62
N MET A 25 -9.88 15.22 1.36
CA MET A 25 -8.90 14.47 2.14
C MET A 25 -7.49 15.07 2.03
N LEU A 26 -7.07 15.46 0.83
CA LEU A 26 -5.75 16.05 0.59
C LEU A 26 -5.60 17.42 1.29
N ALA A 27 -6.62 18.27 1.19
CA ALA A 27 -6.64 19.56 1.88
C ALA A 27 -6.58 19.39 3.41
N LEU A 28 -7.27 18.39 3.95
CA LEU A 28 -7.21 18.06 5.39
C LEU A 28 -5.82 17.60 5.81
N ALA A 29 -5.18 16.73 5.03
CA ALA A 29 -3.82 16.26 5.31
C ALA A 29 -2.82 17.43 5.32
N ALA A 30 -2.94 18.36 4.37
CA ALA A 30 -2.12 19.58 4.31
C ALA A 30 -2.39 20.49 5.51
N GLU A 31 -3.67 20.79 5.83
CA GLU A 31 -4.08 21.64 6.97
C GLU A 31 -3.51 21.11 8.31
N LYS A 32 -3.58 19.80 8.50
CA LYS A 32 -3.14 19.16 9.75
C LYS A 32 -1.66 18.79 9.76
N ASN A 33 -0.97 18.95 8.63
CA ASN A 33 0.43 18.56 8.43
C ASN A 33 0.70 17.12 8.88
N VAL A 34 -0.14 16.17 8.46
CA VAL A 34 -0.04 14.74 8.83
C VAL A 34 0.26 13.88 7.61
N PRO A 35 0.93 12.73 7.79
CA PRO A 35 1.14 11.78 6.71
C PRO A 35 -0.19 11.26 6.14
N ILE A 36 -0.22 11.08 4.81
CA ILE A 36 -1.32 10.45 4.10
C ILE A 36 -0.82 9.33 3.22
N ILE A 37 -1.47 8.17 3.30
CA ILE A 37 -1.21 7.02 2.44
C ILE A 37 -2.23 7.04 1.31
N LEU A 38 -1.76 7.22 0.09
CA LEU A 38 -2.55 7.27 -1.14
C LEU A 38 -2.57 5.88 -1.76
N MET A 39 -3.73 5.19 -1.72
CA MET A 39 -3.82 3.84 -2.26
C MET A 39 -4.44 3.84 -3.67
N HIS A 40 -3.86 3.01 -4.56
CA HIS A 40 -4.46 2.73 -5.85
C HIS A 40 -5.72 1.88 -5.69
N ASN A 41 -6.84 2.42 -6.14
CA ASN A 41 -8.12 1.72 -6.26
C ASN A 41 -8.91 2.24 -7.47
N GLN A 42 -9.76 1.39 -8.05
CA GLN A 42 -10.65 1.75 -9.15
C GLN A 42 -11.92 0.86 -9.11
N LYS A 43 -12.90 1.14 -9.98
CA LYS A 43 -14.17 0.42 -9.99
C LYS A 43 -14.10 -0.92 -10.72
N GLU A 44 -13.27 -1.04 -11.74
CA GLU A 44 -13.20 -2.20 -12.63
C GLU A 44 -11.79 -2.80 -12.64
N GLU A 45 -11.69 -4.12 -12.80
CA GLU A 45 -10.40 -4.84 -12.90
C GLU A 45 -9.85 -4.81 -14.34
N LYS A 46 -9.74 -3.61 -14.94
CA LYS A 46 -9.25 -3.42 -16.31
C LYS A 46 -7.91 -2.69 -16.31
N TYR A 47 -6.90 -3.29 -16.89
CA TYR A 47 -5.55 -2.76 -17.02
C TYR A 47 -5.00 -3.07 -18.43
N ASN A 48 -4.18 -2.17 -18.97
CA ASN A 48 -3.30 -2.48 -20.10
C ASN A 48 -2.02 -3.17 -19.59
N ASP A 49 -1.35 -2.55 -18.65
CA ASP A 49 -0.29 -3.10 -17.81
C ASP A 49 -0.57 -2.65 -16.37
N VAL A 50 -0.88 -3.60 -15.49
CA VAL A 50 -1.30 -3.28 -14.13
C VAL A 50 -0.23 -2.51 -13.35
N THR A 51 1.05 -2.80 -13.58
CA THR A 51 2.14 -2.12 -12.86
C THR A 51 2.30 -0.68 -13.35
N GLU A 52 2.32 -0.46 -14.67
CA GLU A 52 2.45 0.89 -15.26
C GLU A 52 1.21 1.74 -14.95
N ASP A 53 0.01 1.17 -15.04
CA ASP A 53 -1.24 1.87 -14.74
C ASP A 53 -1.29 2.30 -13.25
N VAL A 54 -0.86 1.40 -12.33
CA VAL A 54 -0.74 1.71 -10.90
C VAL A 54 0.31 2.79 -10.64
N CYS A 55 1.49 2.70 -11.26
CA CYS A 55 2.54 3.72 -11.12
C CYS A 55 2.08 5.09 -11.63
N THR A 56 1.42 5.12 -12.79
CA THR A 56 0.86 6.34 -13.36
C THR A 56 -0.17 6.97 -12.42
N PHE A 57 -1.11 6.16 -11.93
CA PHE A 57 -2.12 6.64 -10.96
C PHE A 57 -1.48 7.21 -9.70
N LEU A 58 -0.56 6.46 -9.07
CA LEU A 58 0.07 6.89 -7.81
C LEU A 58 0.89 8.16 -8.00
N SER A 59 1.62 8.31 -9.12
CA SER A 59 2.34 9.54 -9.47
C SER A 59 1.38 10.74 -9.58
N GLN A 60 0.26 10.57 -10.28
CA GLN A 60 -0.74 11.63 -10.42
C GLN A 60 -1.36 12.01 -9.07
N ARG A 61 -1.63 11.02 -8.20
CA ARG A 61 -2.21 11.29 -6.88
C ARG A 61 -1.20 11.94 -5.93
N ALA A 62 0.07 11.53 -5.98
CA ALA A 62 1.14 12.19 -5.24
C ALA A 62 1.33 13.64 -5.69
N GLN A 63 1.30 13.90 -7.00
CA GLN A 63 1.36 15.25 -7.54
C GLN A 63 0.18 16.12 -7.07
N ALA A 64 -1.05 15.57 -7.12
CA ALA A 64 -2.23 16.28 -6.60
C ALA A 64 -2.16 16.56 -5.09
N ALA A 65 -1.52 15.69 -4.30
CA ALA A 65 -1.28 15.94 -2.88
C ALA A 65 -0.28 17.09 -2.67
N LEU A 66 0.81 17.14 -3.44
CA LEU A 66 1.75 18.27 -3.42
C LEU A 66 1.04 19.60 -3.79
N GLU A 67 0.22 19.60 -4.82
CA GLU A 67 -0.57 20.78 -5.26
C GLU A 67 -1.59 21.22 -4.20
N ALA A 68 -2.13 20.28 -3.41
CA ALA A 68 -2.99 20.58 -2.27
C ALA A 68 -2.23 21.10 -1.03
N GLY A 69 -0.88 21.16 -1.07
CA GLY A 69 -0.03 21.65 -0.01
C GLY A 69 0.45 20.59 0.99
N VAL A 70 0.27 19.30 0.70
CA VAL A 70 0.85 18.22 1.54
C VAL A 70 2.37 18.21 1.36
N ALA A 71 3.13 18.24 2.46
CA ALA A 71 4.59 18.14 2.42
C ALA A 71 5.02 16.81 1.81
N LYS A 72 6.08 16.80 1.00
CA LYS A 72 6.53 15.62 0.26
C LYS A 72 6.82 14.41 1.18
N GLU A 73 7.43 14.64 2.32
CA GLU A 73 7.73 13.65 3.36
C GLU A 73 6.48 13.03 4.00
N ASN A 74 5.34 13.71 3.91
CA ASN A 74 4.04 13.25 4.40
C ASN A 74 3.23 12.48 3.34
N ILE A 75 3.74 12.33 2.11
CA ILE A 75 3.07 11.56 1.05
C ILE A 75 3.64 10.15 1.01
N TRP A 76 2.80 9.17 1.29
CA TRP A 76 3.10 7.74 1.20
C TRP A 76 2.17 7.09 0.19
N ILE A 77 2.58 5.98 -0.42
CA ILE A 77 1.80 5.32 -1.48
C ILE A 77 1.55 3.84 -1.15
N ASP A 78 0.40 3.32 -1.59
CA ASP A 78 0.02 1.89 -1.48
C ASP A 78 -0.45 1.42 -2.87
N PRO A 79 0.18 0.41 -3.48
CA PRO A 79 -0.22 -0.12 -4.79
C PRO A 79 -1.59 -0.82 -4.78
N GLY A 80 -2.22 -1.00 -3.62
CA GLY A 80 -3.59 -1.49 -3.50
C GLY A 80 -3.76 -2.96 -3.86
N PHE A 81 -2.87 -3.84 -3.37
CA PHE A 81 -3.04 -5.29 -3.53
C PHE A 81 -4.43 -5.74 -3.11
N GLY A 82 -5.11 -6.53 -3.96
CA GLY A 82 -6.44 -7.06 -3.69
C GLY A 82 -7.60 -6.08 -3.85
N PHE A 83 -7.34 -4.85 -4.31
CA PHE A 83 -8.37 -3.85 -4.67
C PHE A 83 -8.43 -3.72 -6.19
N ALA A 84 -9.61 -3.96 -6.78
CA ALA A 84 -9.84 -3.94 -8.23
C ALA A 84 -8.75 -4.70 -9.03
N LYS A 85 -8.23 -5.78 -8.48
CA LYS A 85 -7.17 -6.60 -9.09
C LYS A 85 -7.48 -8.09 -8.90
N ASN A 86 -7.51 -8.85 -9.98
CA ASN A 86 -7.58 -10.30 -9.93
C ASN A 86 -6.24 -10.89 -9.45
N VAL A 87 -6.15 -12.22 -9.32
CA VAL A 87 -4.94 -12.89 -8.83
C VAL A 87 -3.74 -12.60 -9.72
N GLN A 88 -3.89 -12.68 -11.05
CA GLN A 88 -2.80 -12.44 -11.99
C GLN A 88 -2.31 -10.99 -11.92
N HIS A 89 -3.21 -10.01 -11.88
CA HIS A 89 -2.84 -8.60 -11.68
C HIS A 89 -2.02 -8.38 -10.40
N ASN A 90 -2.39 -9.05 -9.30
CA ASN A 90 -1.61 -8.96 -8.06
C ASN A 90 -0.22 -9.60 -8.19
N ILE A 91 -0.09 -10.72 -8.92
CA ILE A 91 1.21 -11.37 -9.18
C ILE A 91 2.10 -10.47 -10.04
N ASP A 92 1.55 -9.88 -11.10
CA ASP A 92 2.32 -9.02 -12.00
C ASP A 92 2.75 -7.73 -11.28
N LEU A 93 1.89 -7.17 -10.43
CA LEU A 93 2.23 -6.04 -9.59
C LEU A 93 3.29 -6.40 -8.52
N LEU A 94 3.28 -7.62 -7.96
CA LEU A 94 4.34 -8.10 -7.08
C LEU A 94 5.69 -8.16 -7.81
N LYS A 95 5.72 -8.67 -9.05
CA LYS A 95 6.94 -8.73 -9.87
C LYS A 95 7.47 -7.34 -10.20
N GLY A 96 6.58 -6.38 -10.44
CA GLY A 96 6.92 -4.99 -10.76
C GLY A 96 7.00 -4.05 -9.55
N LEU A 97 7.11 -4.56 -8.32
CA LEU A 97 7.07 -3.74 -7.10
C LEU A 97 8.24 -2.74 -7.01
N ASP A 98 9.37 -3.06 -7.62
CA ASP A 98 10.52 -2.16 -7.77
C ASP A 98 10.19 -0.88 -8.56
N LYS A 99 9.29 -0.94 -9.55
CA LYS A 99 8.82 0.23 -10.29
C LYS A 99 7.98 1.15 -9.40
N VAL A 100 7.15 0.57 -8.52
CA VAL A 100 6.38 1.36 -7.54
C VAL A 100 7.31 2.05 -6.55
N VAL A 101 8.33 1.35 -6.04
CA VAL A 101 9.33 1.93 -5.14
C VAL A 101 10.15 3.03 -5.83
N ALA A 102 10.44 2.87 -7.12
CA ALA A 102 11.16 3.87 -7.92
C ALA A 102 10.42 5.21 -8.08
N LEU A 103 9.15 5.30 -7.72
CA LEU A 103 8.42 6.59 -7.67
C LEU A 103 8.95 7.56 -6.60
N GLY A 104 9.77 7.07 -5.66
CA GLY A 104 10.48 7.91 -4.69
C GLY A 104 9.64 8.39 -3.51
N TYR A 105 8.55 7.68 -3.20
CA TYR A 105 7.73 7.87 -2.00
C TYR A 105 7.79 6.63 -1.12
N PRO A 106 7.64 6.74 0.21
CA PRO A 106 7.50 5.56 1.07
C PRO A 106 6.34 4.68 0.62
N VAL A 107 6.59 3.36 0.49
CA VAL A 107 5.60 2.39 0.00
C VAL A 107 5.05 1.56 1.16
N LEU A 108 3.72 1.59 1.32
CA LEU A 108 3.00 0.66 2.19
C LEU A 108 2.62 -0.59 1.40
N PHE A 109 3.04 -1.75 1.92
CA PHE A 109 2.75 -3.06 1.38
C PHE A 109 1.67 -3.76 2.21
N GLY A 110 0.45 -3.82 1.68
CA GLY A 110 -0.74 -4.32 2.38
C GLY A 110 -1.34 -5.59 1.78
N ILE A 111 -0.59 -6.70 1.71
CA ILE A 111 -1.03 -7.95 1.07
C ILE A 111 -1.60 -9.00 2.04
N SER A 112 -1.52 -8.76 3.33
CA SER A 112 -1.78 -9.73 4.40
C SER A 112 -3.11 -10.48 4.26
N ARG A 113 -3.05 -11.82 4.25
CA ARG A 113 -4.17 -12.77 4.19
C ARG A 113 -5.04 -12.66 2.95
N LYS A 114 -4.66 -11.88 1.92
CA LYS A 114 -5.44 -11.65 0.71
C LYS A 114 -5.47 -12.89 -0.21
N ARG A 115 -6.37 -12.89 -1.20
CA ARG A 115 -6.59 -14.01 -2.12
C ARG A 115 -5.34 -14.40 -2.91
N VAL A 116 -4.46 -13.46 -3.24
CA VAL A 116 -3.19 -13.76 -3.90
C VAL A 116 -2.27 -14.60 -3.02
N VAL A 117 -2.27 -14.40 -1.69
CA VAL A 117 -1.52 -15.24 -0.74
C VAL A 117 -2.06 -16.67 -0.75
N ASP A 118 -3.39 -16.82 -0.73
CA ASP A 118 -4.06 -18.12 -0.84
C ASP A 118 -3.63 -18.87 -2.11
N TYR A 119 -3.70 -18.19 -3.25
CA TYR A 119 -3.31 -18.74 -4.54
C TYR A 119 -1.85 -19.21 -4.57
N LEU A 120 -0.93 -18.40 -4.06
CA LEU A 120 0.50 -18.72 -4.00
C LEU A 120 0.83 -19.90 -3.07
N LEU A 121 -0.02 -20.15 -2.08
CA LEU A 121 0.08 -21.29 -1.16
C LEU A 121 -0.61 -22.57 -1.69
N GLY A 122 -1.17 -22.55 -2.90
CA GLY A 122 -1.84 -23.70 -3.52
C GLY A 122 -3.38 -23.67 -3.43
N GLY A 123 -3.97 -22.65 -2.81
CA GLY A 123 -5.41 -22.44 -2.72
C GLY A 123 -6.10 -23.19 -1.57
N ASN A 124 -7.34 -22.81 -1.31
CA ASN A 124 -8.21 -23.41 -0.27
C ASN A 124 -7.71 -23.27 1.18
N ILE A 125 -6.86 -22.27 1.45
CA ILE A 125 -6.35 -21.98 2.79
C ILE A 125 -7.21 -20.89 3.43
N PRO A 126 -7.79 -21.09 4.62
CA PRO A 126 -8.52 -20.05 5.34
C PRO A 126 -7.67 -18.81 5.59
N ALA A 127 -8.26 -17.62 5.54
CA ALA A 127 -7.50 -16.37 5.65
C ALA A 127 -6.61 -16.30 6.89
N LYS A 128 -7.08 -16.79 8.04
CA LYS A 128 -6.34 -16.84 9.30
C LYS A 128 -5.07 -17.70 9.25
N ASP A 129 -5.02 -18.66 8.33
CA ASP A 129 -3.93 -19.65 8.21
C ASP A 129 -2.91 -19.24 7.12
N ARG A 130 -3.03 -18.03 6.54
CA ARG A 130 -2.15 -17.48 5.49
C ARG A 130 -0.99 -16.65 6.05
N ASP A 131 -0.73 -16.67 7.36
CA ASP A 131 0.25 -15.79 7.99
C ASP A 131 1.68 -16.07 7.56
N GLN A 132 2.07 -17.34 7.36
CA GLN A 132 3.40 -17.70 6.87
C GLN A 132 3.65 -17.18 5.45
N GLY A 133 2.68 -17.36 4.54
CA GLY A 133 2.77 -16.81 3.19
C GLY A 133 2.78 -15.27 3.19
N THR A 134 2.01 -14.65 4.10
CA THR A 134 2.06 -13.20 4.31
C THR A 134 3.44 -12.76 4.74
N ALA A 135 4.05 -13.44 5.71
CA ALA A 135 5.36 -13.10 6.25
C ALA A 135 6.48 -13.25 5.20
N ALA A 136 6.42 -14.30 4.37
CA ALA A 136 7.34 -14.48 3.25
C ALA A 136 7.24 -13.30 2.25
N LEU A 137 6.02 -12.88 1.90
CA LEU A 137 5.81 -11.72 1.02
C LEU A 137 6.21 -10.40 1.67
N SER A 138 6.08 -10.25 3.00
CA SER A 138 6.61 -9.08 3.72
C SER A 138 8.14 -9.01 3.62
N GLY A 139 8.84 -10.15 3.75
CA GLY A 139 10.28 -10.22 3.52
C GLY A 139 10.65 -9.84 2.08
N TYR A 140 9.92 -10.35 1.10
CA TYR A 140 10.10 -9.96 -0.30
C TYR A 140 9.90 -8.44 -0.50
N ALA A 141 8.87 -7.85 0.08
CA ALA A 141 8.62 -6.41 -0.03
C ALA A 141 9.77 -5.57 0.55
N VAL A 142 10.35 -5.99 1.68
CA VAL A 142 11.54 -5.34 2.26
C VAL A 142 12.73 -5.40 1.31
N THR A 143 13.00 -6.55 0.67
CA THR A 143 14.09 -6.68 -0.33
C THR A 143 13.87 -5.80 -1.55
N LYS A 144 12.61 -5.46 -1.86
CA LYS A 144 12.26 -4.52 -2.94
C LYS A 144 12.29 -3.05 -2.52
N GLY A 145 12.53 -2.75 -1.25
CA GLY A 145 12.64 -1.40 -0.74
C GLY A 145 11.32 -0.79 -0.22
N CYS A 146 10.31 -1.60 0.06
CA CYS A 146 9.11 -1.11 0.77
C CYS A 146 9.45 -0.79 2.23
N GLN A 147 8.95 0.34 2.73
CA GLN A 147 9.27 0.85 4.07
C GLN A 147 8.24 0.43 5.12
N ILE A 148 7.02 0.09 4.71
CA ILE A 148 5.92 -0.20 5.61
C ILE A 148 5.24 -1.50 5.18
N VAL A 149 5.02 -2.42 6.13
CA VAL A 149 4.18 -3.60 5.94
C VAL A 149 2.95 -3.51 6.84
N ARG A 150 1.75 -3.64 6.26
CA ARG A 150 0.49 -3.66 7.00
C ARG A 150 -0.07 -5.07 7.06
N VAL A 151 -0.05 -5.66 8.26
CA VAL A 151 -0.31 -7.09 8.48
C VAL A 151 -1.28 -7.36 9.61
N HIS A 152 -1.93 -8.54 9.61
CA HIS A 152 -2.79 -8.98 10.71
C HIS A 152 -1.98 -9.58 11.87
N ASN A 153 -0.91 -10.32 11.57
CA ASN A 153 -0.03 -10.92 12.56
C ASN A 153 1.29 -10.15 12.60
N VAL A 154 1.36 -9.17 13.49
CA VAL A 154 2.52 -8.26 13.62
C VAL A 154 3.76 -9.02 14.09
N GLU A 155 3.61 -9.95 15.05
CA GLU A 155 4.72 -10.69 15.64
C GLU A 155 5.47 -11.50 14.59
N ALA A 156 4.75 -12.33 13.80
CA ALA A 156 5.35 -13.17 12.76
C ALA A 156 6.06 -12.34 11.68
N ASN A 157 5.53 -11.15 11.36
CA ASN A 157 6.11 -10.29 10.32
C ASN A 157 7.27 -9.42 10.84
N ARG A 158 7.21 -8.99 12.11
CA ARG A 158 8.27 -8.17 12.74
C ARG A 158 9.64 -8.84 12.66
N ASP A 159 9.71 -10.13 12.99
CA ASP A 159 10.99 -10.87 13.05
C ASP A 159 11.58 -11.07 11.65
N ILE A 160 10.73 -11.35 10.65
CA ILE A 160 11.15 -11.44 9.24
C ILE A 160 11.66 -10.09 8.74
N VAL A 161 10.90 -9.00 8.96
CA VAL A 161 11.31 -7.65 8.55
C VAL A 161 12.64 -7.28 9.20
N LYS A 162 12.81 -7.48 10.51
CA LYS A 162 14.08 -7.21 11.21
C LYS A 162 15.24 -8.02 10.65
N THR A 163 15.02 -9.32 10.40
CA THR A 163 16.06 -10.21 9.87
C THR A 163 16.52 -9.75 8.48
N ILE A 164 15.59 -9.50 7.58
CA ILE A 164 15.92 -9.05 6.21
C ILE A 164 16.56 -7.66 6.25
N SER A 165 16.03 -6.70 7.02
CA SER A 165 16.62 -5.36 7.13
C SER A 165 18.02 -5.35 7.74
N GLY A 166 18.37 -6.38 8.50
CA GLY A 166 19.71 -6.50 9.10
C GLY A 166 20.80 -6.97 8.14
N ILE A 167 20.42 -7.40 6.91
CA ILE A 167 21.36 -7.88 5.87
C ILE A 167 21.36 -7.01 4.60
N LEU A 168 20.51 -6.01 4.52
CA LEU A 168 20.45 -4.99 3.45
C LEU A 168 21.24 -3.74 3.83
#